data_f5022afbb91e2eacf8bd16aec87cd179
#
_entry.id   f5022afbb91e2eacf8bd16aec87cd179
#
_cell.length_a   1.000
_cell.length_b   1.000
_cell.length_c   1.000
_cell.angle_alpha   90.00
_cell.angle_beta   90.00
_cell.angle_gamma   90.00
#
_symmetry.space_group_name_H-M   'P 1'
#
loop_
_entity.id
_entity.type
_entity.pdbx_description
1 polymer ?
#
loop_
_entity_poly.entity_id
_entity_poly.type
_entity_poly.pdbx_seq_one_letter_code
_entity_poly.pdbx_strand_id
1 'polypeptide(L)'
;MKFRYVVYKLTFPNGKIYIGKDIGGAGHSINYFGSWDNTLVEQDFTKEQLSDFTIRKEILFESENKQEVNQKESELIIRHQSNDEAIGYNQTHRPHKKTL
;
A
#
# COMPACT_ATOMS: atom_id res chain seq x y z
N MET A 1 3.74 22.17 -2.71
CA MET A 1 3.56 21.66 -1.33
C MET A 1 4.19 20.29 -1.22
N LYS A 2 4.95 20.07 -0.18
CA LYS A 2 5.69 18.81 0.02
C LYS A 2 5.15 18.08 1.25
N PHE A 3 4.91 16.80 1.09
CA PHE A 3 4.56 15.94 2.22
C PHE A 3 5.81 15.58 3.02
N ARG A 4 5.65 15.41 4.32
CA ARG A 4 6.73 14.94 5.19
C ARG A 4 6.74 13.41 5.18
N TYR A 5 6.31 12.78 6.25
CA TYR A 5 6.17 11.33 6.31
C TYR A 5 4.70 11.00 6.17
N VAL A 6 4.38 10.02 5.37
CA VAL A 6 2.99 9.74 5.02
C VAL A 6 2.66 8.26 5.11
N VAL A 7 1.37 7.99 5.31
CA VAL A 7 0.76 6.71 4.98
C VAL A 7 -0.09 6.94 3.75
N TYR A 8 0.04 6.08 2.77
CA TYR A 8 -0.69 6.19 1.51
C TYR A 8 -1.46 4.92 1.20
N LYS A 9 -2.45 5.05 0.35
CA LYS A 9 -3.20 3.93 -0.19
C LYS A 9 -3.10 3.94 -1.70
N LEU A 10 -2.71 2.80 -2.27
CA LEU A 10 -2.76 2.57 -3.70
C LEU A 10 -4.00 1.76 -4.01
N THR A 11 -4.69 2.12 -5.08
CA THR A 11 -5.82 1.35 -5.59
C THR A 11 -5.47 0.89 -7.00
N PHE A 12 -5.54 -0.42 -7.21
CA PHE A 12 -5.21 -1.07 -8.46
C PHE A 12 -6.45 -1.20 -9.35
N PRO A 13 -6.30 -1.45 -10.65
CA PRO A 13 -7.45 -1.51 -11.56
C PRO A 13 -8.51 -2.55 -11.21
N ASN A 14 -8.15 -3.60 -10.48
CA ASN A 14 -9.09 -4.62 -10.02
C ASN A 14 -9.79 -4.25 -8.70
N GLY A 15 -9.52 -3.07 -8.16
CA GLY A 15 -10.10 -2.62 -6.90
C GLY A 15 -9.33 -3.04 -5.66
N LYS A 16 -8.33 -3.91 -5.79
CA LYS A 16 -7.50 -4.26 -4.63
C LYS A 16 -6.60 -3.10 -4.24
N ILE A 17 -6.25 -3.04 -2.98
CA ILE A 17 -5.51 -1.91 -2.39
C ILE A 17 -4.19 -2.36 -1.76
N TYR A 18 -3.31 -1.40 -1.60
CA TYR A 18 -2.06 -1.58 -0.87
C TYR A 18 -1.84 -0.35 0.00
N ILE A 19 -1.63 -0.56 1.29
CA ILE A 19 -1.31 0.51 2.24
C ILE A 19 0.20 0.49 2.49
N GLY A 20 0.83 1.62 2.37
CA GLY A 20 2.25 1.74 2.62
C GLY A 20 2.59 3.03 3.33
N LYS A 21 3.85 3.15 3.71
CA LYS A 21 4.36 4.38 4.31
C LYS A 21 5.55 4.88 3.52
N ASP A 22 5.78 6.17 3.59
CA ASP A 22 6.94 6.81 3.00
C ASP A 22 7.56 7.75 4.03
N ILE A 23 8.74 7.40 4.47
CA ILE A 23 9.53 8.20 5.39
C ILE A 23 10.84 8.68 4.75
N GLY A 24 10.84 8.79 3.43
CA GLY A 24 12.01 9.17 2.64
C GLY A 24 12.32 10.64 2.63
N GLY A 25 11.48 11.46 3.23
CA GLY A 25 11.69 12.89 3.32
C GLY A 25 10.74 13.71 2.45
N ALA A 26 10.86 15.03 2.55
CA ALA A 26 9.93 15.96 1.92
C ALA A 26 9.89 15.78 0.39
N GLY A 27 8.71 15.59 -0.13
CA GLY A 27 8.47 15.44 -1.56
C GLY A 27 8.66 14.03 -2.11
N HIS A 28 9.25 13.12 -1.33
CA HIS A 28 9.51 11.76 -1.78
C HIS A 28 8.21 11.00 -2.05
N SER A 29 7.19 11.24 -1.24
CA SER A 29 5.92 10.53 -1.34
C SER A 29 5.20 10.70 -2.66
N ILE A 30 5.47 11.76 -3.41
CA ILE A 30 4.84 11.97 -4.72
C ILE A 30 5.36 10.96 -5.74
N ASN A 31 6.65 10.64 -5.67
CA ASN A 31 7.31 9.77 -6.64
C ASN A 31 7.36 8.31 -6.19
N TYR A 32 7.13 8.05 -4.91
CA TYR A 32 7.26 6.72 -4.36
C TYR A 32 5.92 6.00 -4.37
N PHE A 33 5.87 4.87 -5.05
CA PHE A 33 4.66 4.05 -5.15
C PHE A 33 4.69 2.78 -4.32
N GLY A 34 5.77 2.57 -3.54
CA GLY A 34 5.78 1.49 -2.56
C GLY A 34 6.58 0.27 -2.97
N SER A 35 6.59 -0.70 -2.09
CA SER A 35 7.35 -1.93 -2.23
C SER A 35 6.44 -3.16 -2.11
N TRP A 36 5.36 -3.16 -2.88
CA TRP A 36 4.50 -4.33 -2.92
C TRP A 36 5.20 -5.49 -3.64
N ASP A 37 4.68 -6.69 -3.45
CA ASP A 37 5.18 -7.87 -4.16
C ASP A 37 4.62 -7.89 -5.59
N ASN A 38 5.48 -7.65 -6.57
CA ASN A 38 5.10 -7.63 -7.97
C ASN A 38 4.50 -8.96 -8.43
N THR A 39 4.98 -10.07 -7.89
CA THR A 39 4.47 -11.39 -8.26
C THR A 39 2.98 -11.52 -7.91
N LEU A 40 2.60 -11.04 -6.72
CA LEU A 40 1.20 -11.09 -6.30
C LEU A 40 0.31 -10.22 -7.18
N VAL A 41 0.79 -9.04 -7.54
CA VAL A 41 0.04 -8.13 -8.40
C VAL A 41 -0.09 -8.71 -9.81
N GLU A 42 1.00 -9.17 -10.39
CA GLU A 42 1.01 -9.67 -11.75
C GLU A 42 0.12 -10.89 -11.96
N GLN A 43 -0.08 -11.71 -10.92
CA GLN A 43 -0.98 -12.85 -10.99
C GLN A 43 -2.43 -12.46 -11.26
N ASP A 44 -2.81 -11.26 -10.89
CA ASP A 44 -4.19 -10.80 -10.99
C ASP A 44 -4.50 -10.11 -12.32
N PHE A 45 -3.49 -9.95 -13.18
CA PHE A 45 -3.67 -9.18 -14.42
C PHE A 45 -3.08 -9.93 -15.61
N THR A 46 -3.72 -9.76 -16.77
CA THR A 46 -3.16 -10.23 -18.03
C THR A 46 -2.07 -9.29 -18.51
N LYS A 47 -1.24 -9.77 -19.43
CA LYS A 47 -0.21 -8.94 -20.06
C LYS A 47 -0.83 -7.70 -20.72
N GLU A 48 -1.98 -7.87 -21.31
CA GLU A 48 -2.71 -6.78 -21.97
C GLU A 48 -3.17 -5.73 -20.96
N GLN A 49 -3.67 -6.16 -19.80
CA GLN A 49 -4.05 -5.25 -18.73
C GLN A 49 -2.84 -4.52 -18.15
N LEU A 50 -1.72 -5.19 -18.02
CA LEU A 50 -0.51 -4.56 -17.50
C LEU A 50 0.09 -3.55 -18.46
N SER A 51 -0.22 -3.65 -19.76
CA SER A 51 0.29 -2.69 -20.75
C SER A 51 -0.47 -1.36 -20.71
N ASP A 52 -1.64 -1.33 -20.06
CA ASP A 52 -2.43 -0.11 -19.87
C ASP A 52 -2.88 -0.09 -18.42
N PHE A 53 -1.99 0.31 -17.53
CA PHE A 53 -2.12 0.07 -16.11
C PHE A 53 -2.06 1.38 -15.33
N THR A 54 -3.10 1.66 -14.56
CA THR A 54 -3.18 2.86 -13.74
C THR A 54 -3.29 2.49 -12.27
N ILE A 55 -2.48 3.11 -11.43
CA ILE A 55 -2.55 2.98 -9.98
C ILE A 55 -2.94 4.34 -9.42
N ARG A 56 -4.02 4.36 -8.64
CA ARG A 56 -4.44 5.58 -7.93
C ARG A 56 -3.76 5.62 -6.58
N LYS A 57 -3.15 6.75 -6.26
CA LYS A 57 -2.49 6.95 -4.97
C LYS A 57 -3.21 8.03 -4.17
N GLU A 58 -3.51 7.71 -2.90
CA GLU A 58 -4.10 8.66 -1.95
C GLU A 58 -3.21 8.78 -0.73
N ILE A 59 -2.98 9.99 -0.25
CA ILE A 59 -2.31 10.22 1.03
C ILE A 59 -3.39 10.18 2.12
N LEU A 60 -3.27 9.23 3.03
CA LEU A 60 -4.25 9.03 4.09
C LEU A 60 -3.86 9.72 5.40
N PHE A 61 -2.58 9.91 5.62
CA PHE A 61 -2.07 10.44 6.88
C PHE A 61 -0.70 11.06 6.67
N GLU A 62 -0.43 12.15 7.35
CA GLU A 62 0.86 12.83 7.30
C GLU A 62 1.29 13.21 8.71
N SER A 63 2.57 13.04 9.02
CA SER A 63 3.14 13.45 10.29
C SER A 63 4.63 13.77 10.12
N GLU A 64 5.16 14.58 10.99
CA GLU A 64 6.60 14.80 11.09
C GLU A 64 7.27 13.74 11.97
N ASN A 65 6.49 12.92 12.65
CA ASN A 65 6.97 11.88 13.55
C ASN A 65 6.89 10.52 12.89
N LYS A 66 8.05 9.89 12.66
CA LYS A 66 8.11 8.57 12.01
C LYS A 66 7.36 7.50 12.78
N GLN A 67 7.37 7.57 14.10
CA GLN A 67 6.69 6.56 14.92
C GLN A 67 5.18 6.64 14.75
N GLU A 68 4.62 7.84 14.65
CA GLU A 68 3.20 8.02 14.37
C GLU A 68 2.82 7.43 13.02
N VAL A 69 3.67 7.63 12.02
CA VAL A 69 3.43 7.08 10.68
C VAL A 69 3.49 5.55 10.71
N ASN A 70 4.46 4.98 11.43
CA ASN A 70 4.56 3.53 11.57
C ASN A 70 3.31 2.93 12.21
N GLN A 71 2.84 3.55 13.29
CA GLN A 71 1.64 3.10 13.99
C GLN A 71 0.39 3.24 13.12
N LYS A 72 0.29 4.35 12.41
CA LYS A 72 -0.86 4.62 11.54
C LYS A 72 -0.89 3.65 10.36
N GLU A 73 0.25 3.30 9.82
CA GLU A 73 0.30 2.31 8.73
C GLU A 73 -0.31 0.98 9.19
N SER A 74 0.13 0.47 10.34
CA SER A 74 -0.39 -0.79 10.88
C SER A 74 -1.89 -0.70 11.15
N GLU A 75 -2.33 0.40 11.75
CA GLU A 75 -3.74 0.63 12.03
C GLU A 75 -4.58 0.64 10.76
N LEU A 76 -4.10 1.31 9.73
CA LEU A 76 -4.84 1.46 8.47
C LEU A 76 -4.85 0.16 7.66
N ILE A 77 -3.77 -0.62 7.69
CA ILE A 77 -3.77 -1.95 7.07
C ILE A 77 -4.88 -2.81 7.66
N ILE A 78 -5.00 -2.80 8.97
CA ILE A 78 -6.03 -3.59 9.66
C ILE A 78 -7.42 -3.04 9.38
N ARG A 79 -7.58 -1.73 9.47
CA ARG A 79 -8.88 -1.07 9.28
C ARG A 79 -9.41 -1.28 7.86
N HIS A 80 -8.56 -1.15 6.85
CA HIS A 80 -8.93 -1.32 5.45
C HIS A 80 -8.91 -2.77 5.01
N GLN A 81 -8.43 -3.68 5.86
CA GLN A 81 -8.31 -5.10 5.56
C GLN A 81 -7.45 -5.38 4.32
N SER A 82 -6.48 -4.53 4.05
CA SER A 82 -5.60 -4.69 2.89
C SER A 82 -4.66 -5.88 3.04
N ASN A 83 -4.58 -6.46 4.23
CA ASN A 83 -3.87 -7.70 4.52
C ASN A 83 -4.70 -8.96 4.24
N ASP A 84 -5.94 -8.80 3.79
CA ASP A 84 -6.78 -9.88 3.31
C ASP A 84 -6.53 -10.04 1.80
N GLU A 85 -6.18 -11.25 1.36
CA GLU A 85 -5.85 -11.53 -0.04
C GLU A 85 -6.95 -11.15 -1.02
N ALA A 86 -8.21 -11.19 -0.57
CA ALA A 86 -9.33 -10.82 -1.41
C ALA A 86 -9.46 -9.31 -1.59
N ILE A 87 -8.87 -8.53 -0.69
CA ILE A 87 -9.06 -7.08 -0.60
C ILE A 87 -7.80 -6.32 -1.00
N GLY A 88 -6.62 -6.84 -0.66
CA GLY A 88 -5.40 -6.09 -0.88
C GLY A 88 -4.14 -6.93 -0.98
N TYR A 89 -3.02 -6.24 -1.16
CA TYR A 89 -1.73 -6.84 -1.39
C TYR A 89 -0.77 -6.75 -0.22
N ASN A 90 -1.22 -6.25 0.93
CA ASN A 90 -0.36 -6.20 2.10
C ASN A 90 -0.15 -7.60 2.66
N GLN A 91 1.10 -7.94 2.92
CA GLN A 91 1.46 -9.26 3.48
C GLN A 91 1.68 -9.21 4.98
N THR A 92 1.97 -8.03 5.52
CA THR A 92 2.15 -7.84 6.95
C THR A 92 0.80 -7.92 7.67
N HIS A 93 0.82 -8.37 8.90
CA HIS A 93 -0.39 -8.50 9.74
C HIS A 93 -1.42 -9.49 9.21
N ARG A 94 -1.05 -10.34 8.25
CA ARG A 94 -1.93 -11.41 7.79
C ARG A 94 -2.10 -12.45 8.89
N PRO A 95 -3.33 -12.98 9.06
CA PRO A 95 -3.51 -14.10 9.98
C PRO A 95 -2.62 -15.25 9.54
N HIS A 96 -2.03 -15.94 10.52
CA HIS A 96 -1.28 -17.15 10.22
C HIS A 96 -2.22 -18.17 9.58
N LYS A 97 -1.89 -18.57 8.36
CA LYS A 97 -2.51 -19.76 7.80
C LYS A 97 -2.07 -20.90 8.67
N LYS A 98 -3.01 -21.49 9.38
CA LYS A 98 -2.72 -22.71 10.09
C LYS A 98 -2.42 -23.79 9.06
N THR A 99 -1.15 -24.10 8.92
CA THR A 99 -0.77 -25.35 8.29
C THR A 99 -1.04 -26.43 9.30
N LEU A 100 -1.97 -27.25 8.96
CA LEU A 100 -2.22 -28.45 9.73
C LEU A 100 -1.38 -29.56 9.16
#